data_0579856558fc1db4fa3e4f7bdfee32bf
#
_entry.id   0579856558fc1db4fa3e4f7bdfee32bf
#
_cell.length_a   1.000
_cell.length_b   1.000
_cell.length_c   1.000
_cell.angle_alpha   90.00
_cell.angle_beta   90.00
_cell.angle_gamma   90.00
#
_symmetry.space_group_name_H-M   'P 1'
#
loop_
_entity.id
_entity.type
_entity.pdbx_description
1 polymer ?
#
loop_
_entity_poly.entity_id
_entity_poly.type
_entity_poly.pdbx_seq_one_letter_code
_entity_poly.pdbx_strand_id
1 'polypeptide(L)'
;MVTTREIATVAVTVGLIFGAAALAQAYDGGEVKDGGTISGMVKFVGTPPARKTIEVTKDKEVCAKEKHLSSDLIVGPDKGIENAVVRLVDVKKGKKWASTKAELDQKGCVYRPHVAVVPAGGELNILNSDGILHNIHTYSKANPSINKAQPKFKKVLTEKFSKPEVIKVACDAHAWMGGWLVVSDHPYVAVTDEKGAFSLKDVPAGTYKVEIW
;
A
#
# COMPACT_ATOMS: atom_id res chain seq x y z
N MET A 1 62.64 25.19 -51.26
CA MET A 1 62.28 25.47 -49.91
C MET A 1 60.92 24.76 -49.65
N VAL A 2 60.94 23.57 -49.06
CA VAL A 2 59.74 22.77 -48.80
C VAL A 2 59.52 22.83 -47.31
N THR A 3 58.37 23.43 -46.87
CA THR A 3 57.97 23.51 -45.45
C THR A 3 57.17 22.33 -45.12
N THR A 4 57.66 21.45 -44.22
CA THR A 4 57.01 20.35 -43.62
C THR A 4 55.97 20.86 -42.55
N ARG A 5 54.67 20.54 -42.71
CA ARG A 5 53.63 20.75 -41.69
C ARG A 5 53.62 19.56 -40.78
N GLU A 6 53.85 19.78 -39.49
CA GLU A 6 53.65 18.80 -38.47
C GLU A 6 52.17 18.65 -38.18
N ILE A 7 51.62 17.39 -38.20
CA ILE A 7 50.28 17.05 -37.86
C ILE A 7 50.34 16.57 -36.42
N ALA A 8 49.77 17.36 -35.49
CA ALA A 8 49.60 16.95 -34.09
C ALA A 8 48.38 16.04 -33.97
N THR A 9 48.61 14.77 -33.56
CA THR A 9 47.54 13.82 -33.27
C THR A 9 47.09 14.03 -31.84
N VAL A 10 45.83 14.47 -31.64
CA VAL A 10 45.17 14.57 -30.32
C VAL A 10 44.49 13.23 -30.01
N ALA A 11 45.02 12.50 -29.04
CA ALA A 11 44.38 11.30 -28.53
C ALA A 11 43.31 11.69 -27.50
N VAL A 12 42.02 11.48 -27.82
CA VAL A 12 40.90 11.64 -26.90
C VAL A 12 40.68 10.31 -26.17
N THR A 13 41.07 10.26 -24.92
CA THR A 13 40.74 9.13 -24.01
C THR A 13 39.32 9.30 -23.49
N VAL A 14 38.36 8.51 -23.99
CA VAL A 14 37.00 8.41 -23.44
C VAL A 14 37.03 7.50 -22.21
N GLY A 15 37.03 8.10 -21.04
CA GLY A 15 36.87 7.36 -19.77
C GLY A 15 35.42 6.85 -19.61
N LEU A 16 35.21 5.55 -19.74
CA LEU A 16 33.96 4.90 -19.40
C LEU A 16 33.80 4.90 -17.86
N ILE A 17 32.97 5.80 -17.33
CA ILE A 17 32.53 5.75 -15.92
C ILE A 17 31.49 4.66 -15.81
N PHE A 18 31.90 3.47 -15.37
CA PHE A 18 30.96 2.45 -14.89
C PHE A 18 30.34 2.91 -13.57
N GLY A 19 29.19 3.56 -13.65
CA GLY A 19 28.34 3.77 -12.48
C GLY A 19 27.85 2.41 -11.98
N ALA A 20 28.36 1.95 -10.85
CA ALA A 20 27.82 0.78 -10.16
C ALA A 20 26.40 1.11 -9.72
N ALA A 21 25.40 0.66 -10.50
CA ALA A 21 24.02 0.65 -10.07
C ALA A 21 23.95 -0.29 -8.86
N ALA A 22 23.74 0.26 -7.66
CA ALA A 22 23.45 -0.55 -6.47
C ALA A 22 22.16 -1.33 -6.76
N LEU A 23 22.28 -2.63 -7.01
CA LEU A 23 21.15 -3.54 -7.11
C LEU A 23 20.42 -3.49 -5.76
N ALA A 24 19.19 -2.98 -5.74
CA ALA A 24 18.34 -3.07 -4.57
C ALA A 24 18.20 -4.56 -4.24
N GLN A 25 18.74 -4.97 -3.09
CA GLN A 25 18.68 -6.36 -2.65
C GLN A 25 17.22 -6.70 -2.35
N ALA A 26 16.68 -7.69 -3.06
CA ALA A 26 15.34 -8.19 -2.80
C ALA A 26 15.25 -8.75 -1.37
N TYR A 27 14.07 -8.65 -0.77
CA TYR A 27 13.80 -9.21 0.55
C TYR A 27 13.96 -10.73 0.53
N ASP A 28 14.75 -11.26 1.47
CA ASP A 28 14.95 -12.70 1.67
C ASP A 28 14.04 -13.21 2.81
N GLY A 29 12.96 -13.90 2.41
CA GLY A 29 11.98 -14.47 3.33
C GLY A 29 12.34 -15.89 3.74
N GLY A 30 12.56 -16.12 5.04
CA GLY A 30 12.93 -17.41 5.61
C GLY A 30 12.22 -17.74 6.93
N GLU A 31 12.75 -18.70 7.64
CA GLU A 31 12.40 -18.96 9.04
C GLU A 31 13.11 -17.97 9.94
N VAL A 32 12.42 -17.43 10.94
CA VAL A 32 13.02 -16.59 11.98
C VAL A 32 13.02 -17.36 13.27
N LYS A 33 14.22 -17.71 13.74
CA LYS A 33 14.43 -18.28 15.07
C LYS A 33 14.60 -17.15 16.07
N ASP A 34 13.97 -17.27 17.23
CA ASP A 34 14.05 -16.31 18.34
C ASP A 34 13.66 -14.87 17.93
N GLY A 35 12.64 -14.76 17.05
CA GLY A 35 12.10 -13.48 16.62
C GLY A 35 11.38 -12.75 17.74
N GLY A 36 11.63 -11.44 17.85
CA GLY A 36 10.94 -10.55 18.78
C GLY A 36 9.61 -10.05 18.25
N THR A 37 8.91 -9.29 19.10
CA THR A 37 7.68 -8.58 18.71
C THR A 37 7.87 -7.09 18.95
N ILE A 38 7.54 -6.28 17.93
CA ILE A 38 7.41 -4.82 18.04
C ILE A 38 5.92 -4.51 18.06
N SER A 39 5.42 -3.97 19.15
CA SER A 39 4.02 -3.61 19.31
C SER A 39 3.89 -2.23 19.94
N GLY A 40 2.75 -1.59 19.71
CA GLY A 40 2.50 -0.26 20.23
C GLY A 40 1.10 0.22 19.89
N MET A 41 0.87 1.51 20.14
CA MET A 41 -0.40 2.18 19.86
C MET A 41 -0.13 3.52 19.19
N VAL A 42 -0.86 3.80 18.13
CA VAL A 42 -0.89 5.12 17.49
C VAL A 42 -2.05 5.90 18.10
N LYS A 43 -1.77 7.05 18.71
CA LYS A 43 -2.78 7.84 19.44
C LYS A 43 -2.88 9.26 18.90
N PHE A 44 -4.11 9.77 18.87
CA PHE A 44 -4.40 11.15 18.55
C PHE A 44 -4.12 12.05 19.77
N VAL A 45 -3.44 13.18 19.55
CA VAL A 45 -3.17 14.17 20.59
C VAL A 45 -4.13 15.35 20.42
N GLY A 46 -4.74 15.77 21.52
CA GLY A 46 -5.72 16.85 21.53
C GLY A 46 -7.17 16.35 21.46
N THR A 47 -8.08 17.19 20.94
CA THR A 47 -9.50 16.84 20.75
C THR A 47 -9.71 16.41 19.30
N PRO A 48 -10.16 15.16 19.05
CA PRO A 48 -10.39 14.71 17.69
C PRO A 48 -11.55 15.46 17.05
N PRO A 49 -11.47 15.79 15.75
CA PRO A 49 -12.60 16.40 15.04
C PRO A 49 -13.73 15.37 14.90
N ALA A 50 -14.96 15.88 14.85
CA ALA A 50 -16.11 15.02 14.52
C ALA A 50 -15.99 14.48 13.10
N ARG A 51 -16.27 13.19 12.91
CA ARG A 51 -16.29 12.58 11.57
C ARG A 51 -17.43 13.18 10.76
N LYS A 52 -17.11 13.59 9.53
CA LYS A 52 -18.10 14.15 8.58
C LYS A 52 -19.02 13.04 8.10
N THR A 53 -20.32 13.34 8.04
CA THR A 53 -21.29 12.47 7.35
C THR A 53 -21.10 12.60 5.84
N ILE A 54 -21.07 11.47 5.15
CA ILE A 54 -21.01 11.39 3.70
C ILE A 54 -22.42 11.23 3.17
N GLU A 55 -22.80 12.07 2.19
CA GLU A 55 -24.06 11.95 1.50
C GLU A 55 -23.98 10.88 0.42
N VAL A 56 -24.90 9.93 0.46
CA VAL A 56 -25.08 8.92 -0.60
C VAL A 56 -25.96 9.51 -1.69
N THR A 57 -25.37 9.78 -2.84
CA THR A 57 -26.05 10.47 -3.96
C THR A 57 -26.56 9.53 -5.05
N LYS A 58 -26.10 8.25 -5.04
CA LYS A 58 -26.42 7.26 -6.08
C LYS A 58 -26.67 5.88 -5.47
N ASP A 59 -27.46 5.03 -6.15
CA ASP A 59 -27.80 3.66 -5.75
C ASP A 59 -28.26 3.56 -4.28
N LYS A 60 -29.15 4.51 -3.88
CA LYS A 60 -29.55 4.72 -2.47
C LYS A 60 -30.20 3.49 -1.84
N GLU A 61 -30.90 2.68 -2.63
CA GLU A 61 -31.55 1.43 -2.21
C GLU A 61 -30.55 0.37 -1.72
N VAL A 62 -29.28 0.47 -2.13
CA VAL A 62 -28.18 -0.40 -1.69
C VAL A 62 -27.26 0.36 -0.73
N CYS A 63 -26.80 1.54 -1.15
CA CYS A 63 -25.72 2.26 -0.47
C CYS A 63 -26.21 3.07 0.75
N ALA A 64 -27.48 3.51 0.80
CA ALA A 64 -27.97 4.29 1.94
C ALA A 64 -28.60 3.43 3.06
N LYS A 65 -28.39 2.10 3.04
CA LYS A 65 -28.83 1.20 4.13
C LYS A 65 -28.09 1.46 5.43
N GLU A 66 -26.88 1.97 5.34
CA GLU A 66 -26.05 2.35 6.48
C GLU A 66 -25.61 3.82 6.35
N LYS A 67 -25.41 4.48 7.49
CA LYS A 67 -24.85 5.83 7.51
C LYS A 67 -23.35 5.78 7.20
N HIS A 68 -22.92 6.52 6.20
CA HIS A 68 -21.51 6.65 5.88
C HIS A 68 -20.87 7.83 6.60
N LEU A 69 -19.72 7.58 7.22
CA LEU A 69 -18.88 8.61 7.83
C LEU A 69 -17.51 8.63 7.13
N SER A 70 -16.91 9.80 7.00
CA SER A 70 -15.56 9.95 6.44
C SER A 70 -14.57 9.00 7.14
N SER A 71 -13.72 8.35 6.35
CA SER A 71 -12.62 7.52 6.82
C SER A 71 -11.26 8.23 6.79
N ASP A 72 -11.24 9.55 6.55
CA ASP A 72 -10.00 10.33 6.50
C ASP A 72 -9.23 10.30 7.83
N LEU A 73 -9.97 10.30 8.94
CA LEU A 73 -9.43 10.14 10.28
C LEU A 73 -10.47 9.44 11.16
N ILE A 74 -10.13 8.26 11.63
CA ILE A 74 -10.95 7.50 12.57
C ILE A 74 -10.20 7.45 13.90
N VAL A 75 -10.77 8.13 14.90
CA VAL A 75 -10.26 8.11 16.28
C VAL A 75 -11.25 7.32 17.12
N GLY A 76 -10.81 6.17 17.57
CA GLY A 76 -11.60 5.25 18.40
C GLY A 76 -11.51 5.56 19.88
N PRO A 77 -11.90 4.60 20.73
CA PRO A 77 -11.76 4.68 22.18
C PRO A 77 -10.32 4.99 22.58
N ASP A 78 -10.13 5.67 23.69
CA ASP A 78 -8.81 6.03 24.23
C ASP A 78 -7.89 6.76 23.26
N LYS A 79 -8.50 7.47 22.29
CA LYS A 79 -7.81 8.24 21.24
C LYS A 79 -6.95 7.38 20.29
N GLY A 80 -7.20 6.09 20.16
CA GLY A 80 -6.56 5.24 19.17
C GLY A 80 -6.87 5.70 17.75
N ILE A 81 -5.85 5.76 16.88
CA ILE A 81 -6.03 6.05 15.45
C ILE A 81 -6.13 4.73 14.71
N GLU A 82 -7.30 4.47 14.11
CA GLU A 82 -7.55 3.30 13.25
C GLU A 82 -6.99 3.55 11.84
N ASN A 83 -6.57 2.49 11.19
CA ASN A 83 -6.05 2.48 9.82
C ASN A 83 -4.71 3.19 9.61
N ALA A 84 -3.96 3.53 10.66
CA ALA A 84 -2.57 3.92 10.49
C ALA A 84 -1.73 2.70 10.07
N VAL A 85 -0.87 2.89 9.09
CA VAL A 85 0.05 1.85 8.60
C VAL A 85 1.36 1.96 9.36
N VAL A 86 1.75 0.88 10.04
CA VAL A 86 3.04 0.80 10.74
C VAL A 86 3.90 -0.24 10.05
N ARG A 87 5.08 0.14 9.57
CA ARG A 87 5.99 -0.77 8.89
C ARG A 87 7.44 -0.57 9.30
N LEU A 88 8.22 -1.64 9.19
CA LEU A 88 9.67 -1.52 9.23
C LEU A 88 10.19 -1.06 7.88
N VAL A 89 11.27 -0.27 7.88
CA VAL A 89 11.90 0.25 6.65
C VAL A 89 13.24 -0.45 6.44
N ASP A 90 13.59 -0.68 5.18
CA ASP A 90 14.88 -1.25 4.75
C ASP A 90 15.17 -2.67 5.30
N VAL A 91 14.13 -3.47 5.53
CA VAL A 91 14.30 -4.86 5.99
C VAL A 91 14.76 -5.73 4.82
N LYS A 92 15.92 -6.40 4.98
CA LYS A 92 16.52 -7.24 3.93
C LYS A 92 16.20 -8.73 4.08
N LYS A 93 15.92 -9.19 5.29
CA LYS A 93 15.62 -10.60 5.58
C LYS A 93 14.69 -10.75 6.78
N GLY A 94 13.98 -11.86 6.83
CA GLY A 94 13.08 -12.15 7.94
C GLY A 94 12.06 -13.23 7.56
N LYS A 95 10.88 -13.22 8.19
CA LYS A 95 9.84 -14.23 7.95
C LYS A 95 9.27 -14.15 6.54
N LYS A 96 8.77 -15.28 6.04
CA LYS A 96 7.95 -15.32 4.81
C LYS A 96 6.60 -14.70 5.05
N TRP A 97 5.95 -14.24 3.98
CA TRP A 97 4.53 -13.96 4.00
C TRP A 97 3.73 -15.20 4.38
N ALA A 98 2.76 -15.06 5.27
CA ALA A 98 1.82 -16.13 5.59
C ALA A 98 0.89 -16.47 4.41
N SER A 99 0.59 -15.47 3.58
CA SER A 99 -0.18 -15.62 2.35
C SER A 99 0.34 -14.63 1.32
N THR A 100 0.38 -15.03 0.05
CA THR A 100 0.64 -14.15 -1.09
C THR A 100 -0.65 -13.61 -1.71
N LYS A 101 -1.79 -13.86 -1.08
CA LYS A 101 -3.11 -13.39 -1.51
C LYS A 101 -3.64 -12.35 -0.52
N ALA A 102 -4.18 -11.28 -1.06
CA ALA A 102 -4.88 -10.24 -0.34
C ALA A 102 -6.30 -10.08 -0.90
N GLU A 103 -7.18 -9.47 -0.13
CA GLU A 103 -8.56 -9.25 -0.52
C GLU A 103 -8.98 -7.80 -0.24
N LEU A 104 -9.79 -7.25 -1.15
CA LEU A 104 -10.44 -5.95 -1.03
C LEU A 104 -11.90 -6.11 -1.48
N ASP A 105 -12.85 -6.04 -0.58
CA ASP A 105 -14.27 -6.20 -0.90
C ASP A 105 -14.98 -4.85 -1.02
N GLN A 106 -15.83 -4.72 -2.03
CA GLN A 106 -16.76 -3.63 -2.22
C GLN A 106 -18.10 -4.07 -1.62
N LYS A 107 -18.31 -3.70 -0.35
CA LYS A 107 -19.45 -4.12 0.44
C LYS A 107 -20.00 -2.99 1.29
N GLY A 108 -21.31 -2.74 1.17
CA GLY A 108 -21.97 -1.59 1.79
C GLY A 108 -21.50 -0.28 1.16
N CYS A 109 -21.15 -0.31 -0.14
CA CYS A 109 -20.66 0.83 -0.91
C CYS A 109 -19.44 1.53 -0.27
N VAL A 110 -18.56 0.73 0.31
CA VAL A 110 -17.21 1.11 0.78
C VAL A 110 -16.21 -0.01 0.47
N TYR A 111 -14.94 0.31 0.44
CA TYR A 111 -13.88 -0.70 0.38
C TYR A 111 -13.60 -1.27 1.77
N ARG A 112 -13.54 -2.59 1.88
CA ARG A 112 -13.24 -3.35 3.10
C ARG A 112 -12.12 -4.36 2.86
N PRO A 113 -11.00 -4.30 3.62
CA PRO A 113 -10.66 -3.27 4.61
C PRO A 113 -10.42 -1.90 3.94
N HIS A 114 -10.50 -0.80 4.71
CA HIS A 114 -10.20 0.55 4.19
C HIS A 114 -8.74 0.68 3.75
N VAL A 115 -7.84 -0.01 4.43
CA VAL A 115 -6.42 -0.13 4.09
C VAL A 115 -6.09 -1.62 3.93
N ALA A 116 -5.83 -2.07 2.71
CA ALA A 116 -5.47 -3.45 2.42
C ALA A 116 -3.95 -3.57 2.22
N VAL A 117 -3.32 -4.49 2.95
CA VAL A 117 -1.90 -4.83 2.76
C VAL A 117 -1.80 -5.90 1.69
N VAL A 118 -0.98 -5.65 0.68
CA VAL A 118 -0.79 -6.51 -0.49
C VAL A 118 0.69 -6.90 -0.59
N PRO A 119 1.03 -8.20 -0.57
CA PRO A 119 2.39 -8.64 -0.87
C PRO A 119 2.81 -8.22 -2.28
N ALA A 120 3.99 -7.64 -2.45
CA ALA A 120 4.51 -7.29 -3.77
C ALA A 120 4.61 -8.53 -4.67
N GLY A 121 4.00 -8.46 -5.85
CA GLY A 121 3.88 -9.61 -6.78
C GLY A 121 2.83 -10.65 -6.39
N GLY A 122 2.18 -10.51 -5.24
CA GLY A 122 1.08 -11.35 -4.80
C GLY A 122 -0.24 -11.03 -5.53
N GLU A 123 -1.27 -11.81 -5.25
CA GLU A 123 -2.61 -11.64 -5.84
C GLU A 123 -3.49 -10.78 -4.93
N LEU A 124 -4.10 -9.73 -5.50
CA LEU A 124 -5.19 -8.99 -4.86
C LEU A 124 -6.51 -9.40 -5.51
N ASN A 125 -7.38 -10.05 -4.75
CA ASN A 125 -8.75 -10.34 -5.14
C ASN A 125 -9.65 -9.17 -4.74
N ILE A 126 -10.26 -8.53 -5.73
CA ILE A 126 -11.18 -7.42 -5.55
C ILE A 126 -12.59 -7.97 -5.73
N LEU A 127 -13.35 -8.02 -4.64
CA LEU A 127 -14.69 -8.58 -4.62
C LEU A 127 -15.75 -7.48 -4.86
N ASN A 128 -16.91 -7.87 -5.38
CA ASN A 128 -18.12 -7.06 -5.43
C ASN A 128 -19.26 -7.80 -4.73
N SER A 129 -19.48 -7.49 -3.46
CA SER A 129 -20.51 -8.10 -2.62
C SER A 129 -21.85 -7.34 -2.61
N ASP A 130 -21.92 -6.13 -3.18
CA ASP A 130 -23.12 -5.31 -3.16
C ASP A 130 -24.13 -5.67 -4.27
N GLY A 131 -23.68 -6.33 -5.32
CA GLY A 131 -24.55 -6.72 -6.43
C GLY A 131 -25.02 -5.57 -7.32
N ILE A 132 -24.32 -4.44 -7.29
CA ILE A 132 -24.48 -3.28 -8.19
C ILE A 132 -23.17 -3.03 -8.95
N LEU A 133 -23.16 -2.04 -9.83
CA LEU A 133 -21.93 -1.61 -10.50
C LEU A 133 -21.02 -0.89 -9.51
N HIS A 134 -19.83 -1.40 -9.33
CA HIS A 134 -18.69 -0.71 -8.75
C HIS A 134 -17.55 -0.58 -9.76
N ASN A 135 -16.47 0.06 -9.36
CA ASN A 135 -15.26 0.21 -10.14
C ASN A 135 -14.07 0.28 -9.19
N ILE A 136 -12.94 -0.23 -9.62
CA ILE A 136 -11.67 -0.04 -8.94
C ILE A 136 -10.76 0.84 -9.79
N HIS A 137 -10.44 2.03 -9.28
CA HIS A 137 -9.52 2.98 -9.87
C HIS A 137 -8.34 3.19 -8.92
N THR A 138 -7.13 2.80 -9.35
CA THR A 138 -5.91 2.96 -8.56
C THR A 138 -5.10 4.14 -9.06
N TYR A 139 -4.55 4.93 -8.14
CA TYR A 139 -3.69 6.09 -8.44
C TYR A 139 -2.23 5.73 -8.14
N SER A 140 -1.72 4.75 -8.88
CA SER A 140 -0.35 4.25 -8.74
C SER A 140 0.64 5.16 -9.45
N LYS A 141 1.89 5.23 -8.91
CA LYS A 141 3.03 5.91 -9.52
C LYS A 141 4.14 4.93 -9.91
N ALA A 142 4.38 3.93 -9.06
CA ALA A 142 5.40 2.92 -9.27
C ALA A 142 4.87 1.67 -9.99
N ASN A 143 3.59 1.34 -9.78
CA ASN A 143 2.89 0.25 -10.46
C ASN A 143 2.01 0.80 -11.60
N PRO A 144 1.57 -0.03 -12.56
CA PRO A 144 0.54 0.37 -13.51
C PRO A 144 -0.76 0.76 -12.79
N SER A 145 -1.30 1.93 -13.12
CA SER A 145 -2.65 2.29 -12.68
C SER A 145 -3.68 1.46 -13.42
N ILE A 146 -4.72 1.04 -12.71
CA ILE A 146 -5.87 0.36 -13.28
C ILE A 146 -7.13 1.19 -13.07
N ASN A 147 -8.06 1.10 -14.02
CA ASN A 147 -9.41 1.62 -13.90
C ASN A 147 -10.35 0.59 -14.53
N LYS A 148 -10.99 -0.25 -13.70
CA LYS A 148 -11.77 -1.39 -14.15
C LYS A 148 -13.17 -1.38 -13.54
N ALA A 149 -14.18 -1.37 -14.39
CA ALA A 149 -15.56 -1.56 -13.97
C ALA A 149 -15.80 -3.00 -13.49
N GLN A 150 -16.58 -3.12 -12.44
CA GLN A 150 -16.98 -4.40 -11.85
C GLN A 150 -18.51 -4.44 -11.72
N PRO A 151 -19.22 -4.81 -12.81
CA PRO A 151 -20.68 -4.92 -12.81
C PRO A 151 -21.13 -6.08 -11.88
N LYS A 152 -22.42 -6.09 -11.52
CA LYS A 152 -23.02 -7.01 -10.55
C LYS A 152 -22.73 -8.50 -10.78
N PHE A 153 -22.53 -8.90 -12.03
CA PHE A 153 -22.23 -10.30 -12.38
C PHE A 153 -20.75 -10.66 -12.23
N LYS A 154 -19.86 -9.66 -12.23
CA LYS A 154 -18.42 -9.87 -12.08
C LYS A 154 -18.02 -9.80 -10.61
N LYS A 155 -18.09 -10.95 -9.93
CA LYS A 155 -17.92 -11.02 -8.47
C LYS A 155 -16.49 -10.82 -8.01
N VAL A 156 -15.51 -11.15 -8.84
CA VAL A 156 -14.08 -11.07 -8.52
C VAL A 156 -13.29 -10.50 -9.68
N LEU A 157 -12.38 -9.59 -9.39
CA LEU A 157 -11.25 -9.19 -10.23
C LEU A 157 -9.97 -9.59 -9.50
N THR A 158 -8.97 -10.11 -10.22
CA THR A 158 -7.65 -10.42 -9.63
C THR A 158 -6.61 -9.55 -10.28
N GLU A 159 -5.84 -8.82 -9.47
CA GLU A 159 -4.79 -7.91 -9.90
C GLU A 159 -3.48 -8.20 -9.17
N LYS A 160 -2.35 -7.71 -9.71
CA LYS A 160 -1.02 -7.84 -9.12
C LYS A 160 -0.30 -6.49 -9.15
N PHE A 161 0.32 -6.14 -8.03
CA PHE A 161 1.17 -4.97 -7.89
C PHE A 161 2.55 -5.42 -7.46
N SER A 162 3.57 -5.16 -8.27
CA SER A 162 4.90 -5.76 -8.09
C SER A 162 5.87 -4.87 -7.33
N LYS A 163 5.61 -3.58 -7.24
CA LYS A 163 6.51 -2.62 -6.60
C LYS A 163 5.92 -2.10 -5.29
N PRO A 164 6.70 -2.03 -4.20
CA PRO A 164 6.26 -1.43 -2.95
C PRO A 164 5.76 0.00 -3.17
N GLU A 165 4.52 0.28 -2.72
CA GLU A 165 3.87 1.58 -2.90
C GLU A 165 2.64 1.68 -2.01
N VAL A 166 2.30 2.89 -1.54
CA VAL A 166 0.99 3.20 -0.97
C VAL A 166 0.13 3.80 -2.06
N ILE A 167 -0.92 3.09 -2.45
CA ILE A 167 -1.76 3.39 -3.61
C ILE A 167 -3.15 3.81 -3.14
N LYS A 168 -3.58 5.02 -3.48
CA LYS A 168 -4.97 5.42 -3.30
C LYS A 168 -5.86 4.63 -4.25
N VAL A 169 -7.01 4.16 -3.76
CA VAL A 169 -8.09 3.58 -4.57
C VAL A 169 -9.37 4.39 -4.45
N ALA A 170 -10.15 4.44 -5.53
CA ALA A 170 -11.44 5.09 -5.57
C ALA A 170 -12.41 4.30 -6.46
N CYS A 171 -13.69 4.59 -6.34
CA CYS A 171 -14.73 4.12 -7.23
C CYS A 171 -15.29 5.29 -8.04
N ASP A 172 -15.17 5.25 -9.39
CA ASP A 172 -15.70 6.31 -10.25
C ASP A 172 -17.24 6.28 -10.32
N ALA A 173 -17.85 5.14 -9.95
CA ALA A 173 -19.31 5.01 -9.89
C ALA A 173 -19.90 5.67 -8.63
N HIS A 174 -19.15 5.68 -7.52
CA HIS A 174 -19.57 6.20 -6.22
C HIS A 174 -18.44 7.04 -5.61
N ALA A 175 -18.52 8.35 -5.81
CA ALA A 175 -17.46 9.31 -5.52
C ALA A 175 -16.98 9.33 -4.04
N TRP A 176 -17.79 8.82 -3.13
CA TRP A 176 -17.44 8.71 -1.69
C TRP A 176 -16.63 7.47 -1.35
N MET A 177 -16.59 6.45 -2.22
CA MET A 177 -15.84 5.23 -1.96
C MET A 177 -14.35 5.44 -2.20
N GLY A 178 -13.58 5.39 -1.15
CA GLY A 178 -12.13 5.47 -1.17
C GLY A 178 -11.47 4.46 -0.25
N GLY A 179 -10.19 4.19 -0.48
CA GLY A 179 -9.37 3.30 0.33
C GLY A 179 -7.91 3.32 -0.11
N TRP A 180 -7.13 2.42 0.44
CA TRP A 180 -5.70 2.36 0.21
C TRP A 180 -5.19 0.93 0.05
N LEU A 181 -4.25 0.73 -0.87
CA LEU A 181 -3.46 -0.49 -0.94
C LEU A 181 -2.04 -0.18 -0.47
N VAL A 182 -1.55 -0.98 0.45
CA VAL A 182 -0.16 -0.91 0.91
C VAL A 182 0.56 -2.12 0.30
N VAL A 183 1.21 -1.91 -0.83
CA VAL A 183 2.04 -2.94 -1.47
C VAL A 183 3.37 -2.98 -0.75
N SER A 184 3.71 -4.14 -0.18
CA SER A 184 4.94 -4.31 0.60
C SER A 184 5.75 -5.51 0.11
N ASP A 185 7.05 -5.36 0.03
CA ASP A 185 8.00 -6.44 -0.32
C ASP A 185 8.27 -7.40 0.84
N HIS A 186 7.93 -7.03 2.07
CA HIS A 186 8.13 -7.85 3.26
C HIS A 186 6.92 -7.81 4.21
N PRO A 187 6.73 -8.82 5.10
CA PRO A 187 5.55 -8.95 5.96
C PRO A 187 5.60 -8.14 7.27
N TYR A 188 6.58 -7.26 7.44
CA TYR A 188 6.67 -6.40 8.64
C TYR A 188 5.93 -5.09 8.42
N VAL A 189 4.64 -5.22 8.16
CA VAL A 189 3.66 -4.15 8.01
C VAL A 189 2.39 -4.53 8.76
N ALA A 190 1.80 -3.60 9.48
CA ALA A 190 0.55 -3.74 10.20
C ALA A 190 -0.33 -2.51 9.97
N VAL A 191 -1.63 -2.71 10.03
CA VAL A 191 -2.63 -1.64 10.04
C VAL A 191 -3.21 -1.60 11.45
N THR A 192 -3.30 -0.42 12.04
CA THR A 192 -3.82 -0.26 13.40
C THR A 192 -5.32 -0.56 13.46
N ASP A 193 -5.75 -1.18 14.55
CA ASP A 193 -7.14 -1.42 14.88
C ASP A 193 -7.86 -0.16 15.43
N GLU A 194 -9.12 -0.30 15.82
CA GLU A 194 -9.94 0.76 16.42
C GLU A 194 -9.36 1.38 17.71
N LYS A 195 -8.44 0.66 18.38
CA LYS A 195 -7.72 1.13 19.57
C LYS A 195 -6.39 1.79 19.22
N GLY A 196 -6.04 1.83 17.93
CA GLY A 196 -4.75 2.28 17.44
C GLY A 196 -3.64 1.27 17.65
N ALA A 197 -3.93 0.04 18.06
CA ALA A 197 -2.94 -0.97 18.38
C ALA A 197 -2.39 -1.64 17.11
N PHE A 198 -1.09 -1.97 17.16
CA PHE A 198 -0.41 -2.74 16.12
C PHE A 198 0.57 -3.75 16.74
N SER A 199 0.91 -4.79 15.97
CA SER A 199 1.91 -5.78 16.36
C SER A 199 2.62 -6.35 15.14
N LEU A 200 3.96 -6.26 15.14
CA LEU A 200 4.85 -6.87 14.16
C LEU A 200 5.58 -8.03 14.85
N LYS A 201 5.22 -9.27 14.52
CA LYS A 201 5.75 -10.48 15.14
C LYS A 201 6.88 -11.09 14.32
N ASP A 202 7.70 -11.90 14.98
CA ASP A 202 8.83 -12.66 14.40
C ASP A 202 9.84 -11.73 13.73
N VAL A 203 10.14 -10.59 14.37
CA VAL A 203 11.14 -9.64 13.92
C VAL A 203 12.51 -10.16 14.32
N PRO A 204 13.46 -10.38 13.39
CA PRO A 204 14.81 -10.79 13.75
C PRO A 204 15.48 -9.79 14.68
N ALA A 205 16.42 -10.23 15.51
CA ALA A 205 17.21 -9.31 16.33
C ALA A 205 17.95 -8.30 15.45
N GLY A 206 17.90 -7.01 15.81
CA GLY A 206 18.50 -5.94 15.03
C GLY A 206 18.00 -4.55 15.41
N THR A 207 18.46 -3.55 14.68
CA THR A 207 18.00 -2.16 14.77
C THR A 207 17.16 -1.82 13.53
N TYR A 208 15.99 -1.26 13.73
CA TYR A 208 15.04 -0.99 12.68
C TYR A 208 14.54 0.44 12.73
N LYS A 209 14.26 1.00 11.56
CA LYS A 209 13.42 2.20 11.45
C LYS A 209 11.96 1.76 11.38
N VAL A 210 11.11 2.39 12.18
CA VAL A 210 9.65 2.23 12.13
C VAL A 210 9.08 3.45 11.44
N GLU A 211 8.32 3.23 10.39
CA GLU A 211 7.56 4.26 9.70
C GLU A 211 6.09 4.12 10.05
N ILE A 212 5.44 5.24 10.32
CA ILE A 212 3.98 5.33 10.54
C ILE A 212 3.43 6.28 9.48
N TRP A 213 2.52 5.75 8.69
CA TRP A 213 1.82 6.48 7.62
C TRP A 213 0.34 6.52 7.91
#